data_dda4ad029b791256b7650890a409881d
#
_entry.id   dda4ad029b791256b7650890a409881d
#
_cell.length_a   1.000
_cell.length_b   1.000
_cell.length_c   1.000
_cell.angle_alpha   90.00
_cell.angle_beta   90.00
_cell.angle_gamma   90.00
#
_symmetry.space_group_name_H-M   'P 1'
#
loop_
_entity.id
_entity.type
_entity.pdbx_description
1 polymer ?
#
loop_
_entity_poly.entity_id
_entity_poly.type
_entity_poly.pdbx_seq_one_letter_code
_entity_poly.pdbx_strand_id
1 'polypeptide(L)'
;MKIAVLANLKKDVPFDEEHPPDDDYWDDLDDPRTVRAVVRSLKKHGHEAKYIAPNLGVIRRLINYKPDLCFNFCEGHYGVSREAQIPAILDMLRLPYTGAGVLGMSLSHNKYMAKKVFRWVGLPTADFVLVHNPDELPNIEMEFPLFVKPAHEGTSIGINENALVRDRASLERQVAWAWGKVKAPILIEKYIEGREFTISILGDRVLPIIEIVSPTGYYSHGQKEDENSEVYRVCPAQIDAEKRQELEQTALHAMQALELHDLCRMDLRMDDQGAAYILEVNPLPLLYPDPEQASFVYSSQAAGMSYDEMVNQVILTAARRLKLKNAAE
;
A
#
# COMPACT_ATOMS: atom_id res chain seq x y z
N MET A 1 -1.22 14.86 -22.84
CA MET A 1 -1.77 13.50 -22.98
C MET A 1 -3.20 13.46 -22.51
N LYS A 2 -3.98 12.49 -23.01
CA LYS A 2 -5.34 12.18 -22.57
C LYS A 2 -5.29 11.10 -21.51
N ILE A 3 -5.71 11.41 -20.28
CA ILE A 3 -5.50 10.55 -19.12
C ILE A 3 -6.83 10.10 -18.53
N ALA A 4 -7.03 8.80 -18.37
CA ALA A 4 -8.10 8.24 -17.57
C ALA A 4 -7.63 8.07 -16.13
N VAL A 5 -8.30 8.70 -15.17
CA VAL A 5 -8.05 8.55 -13.75
C VAL A 5 -8.98 7.46 -13.21
N LEU A 6 -8.41 6.36 -12.70
CA LEU A 6 -9.12 5.18 -12.22
C LEU A 6 -8.92 5.06 -10.70
N ALA A 7 -10.01 5.03 -9.95
CA ALA A 7 -10.04 4.98 -8.50
C ALA A 7 -11.36 4.38 -8.01
N ASN A 8 -11.37 3.73 -6.88
CA ASN A 8 -12.56 3.10 -6.33
C ASN A 8 -13.29 4.01 -5.34
N LEU A 9 -14.39 4.64 -5.77
CA LEU A 9 -15.23 5.44 -4.89
C LEU A 9 -16.42 4.62 -4.35
N LYS A 10 -16.79 4.83 -3.09
CA LYS A 10 -17.93 4.17 -2.43
C LYS A 10 -19.20 4.15 -3.30
N LYS A 11 -19.53 5.25 -3.95
CA LYS A 11 -20.71 5.37 -4.83
C LYS A 11 -20.69 4.49 -6.09
N ASP A 12 -19.50 3.97 -6.47
CA ASP A 12 -19.30 3.19 -7.70
C ASP A 12 -19.22 1.68 -7.42
N VAL A 13 -19.23 1.30 -6.13
CA VAL A 13 -19.23 -0.09 -5.67
C VAL A 13 -20.64 -0.62 -5.67
N PRO A 14 -20.91 -1.81 -6.24
CA PRO A 14 -22.17 -2.49 -6.03
C PRO A 14 -22.37 -2.77 -4.53
N PHE A 15 -23.47 -2.32 -3.99
CA PHE A 15 -23.81 -2.47 -2.58
C PHE A 15 -24.94 -3.49 -2.44
N ASP A 16 -24.79 -4.46 -1.54
CA ASP A 16 -25.84 -5.38 -1.13
C ASP A 16 -26.49 -4.85 0.16
N GLU A 17 -27.72 -4.35 0.06
CA GLU A 17 -28.47 -3.81 1.19
C GLU A 17 -28.88 -4.88 2.21
N GLU A 18 -28.99 -6.16 1.79
CA GLU A 18 -29.37 -7.27 2.66
C GLU A 18 -28.19 -7.73 3.53
N HIS A 19 -26.96 -7.52 3.07
CA HIS A 19 -25.72 -7.87 3.78
C HIS A 19 -24.77 -6.68 3.81
N PRO A 20 -25.08 -5.64 4.61
CA PRO A 20 -24.21 -4.49 4.72
C PRO A 20 -22.84 -4.92 5.25
N PRO A 21 -21.76 -4.46 4.61
CA PRO A 21 -20.42 -4.74 5.11
C PRO A 21 -20.17 -4.02 6.45
N ASP A 22 -19.19 -4.51 7.19
CA ASP A 22 -18.70 -3.86 8.41
C ASP A 22 -18.21 -2.43 8.10
N ASP A 23 -18.17 -1.56 9.11
CA ASP A 23 -17.82 -0.14 8.93
C ASP A 23 -16.46 0.06 8.29
N ASP A 24 -15.45 -0.75 8.66
CA ASP A 24 -14.08 -0.70 8.13
C ASP A 24 -13.91 -1.24 6.69
N TYR A 25 -14.93 -1.90 6.13
CA TYR A 25 -14.92 -2.37 4.73
C TYR A 25 -14.68 -1.24 3.72
N TRP A 26 -15.07 -0.02 4.06
CA TRP A 26 -14.98 1.14 3.17
C TRP A 26 -13.66 1.89 3.26
N ASP A 27 -12.78 1.52 4.19
CA ASP A 27 -11.55 2.26 4.50
C ASP A 27 -10.49 2.17 3.39
N ASP A 28 -10.52 1.10 2.59
CA ASP A 28 -9.67 0.95 1.40
C ASP A 28 -10.17 1.77 0.20
N LEU A 29 -11.33 2.46 0.31
CA LEU A 29 -11.87 3.21 -0.81
C LEU A 29 -11.33 4.63 -0.85
N ASP A 30 -11.13 5.10 -2.08
CA ASP A 30 -10.65 6.46 -2.31
C ASP A 30 -11.65 7.54 -1.90
N ASP A 31 -11.13 8.59 -1.29
CA ASP A 31 -11.92 9.80 -1.05
C ASP A 31 -12.14 10.55 -2.38
N PRO A 32 -13.37 11.01 -2.65
CA PRO A 32 -13.65 11.87 -3.80
C PRO A 32 -12.78 13.13 -3.90
N ARG A 33 -12.23 13.61 -2.76
CA ARG A 33 -11.27 14.74 -2.71
C ARG A 33 -9.95 14.38 -3.38
N THR A 34 -9.44 13.15 -3.15
CA THR A 34 -8.23 12.61 -3.79
C THR A 34 -8.42 12.59 -5.31
N VAL A 35 -9.49 11.97 -5.79
CA VAL A 35 -9.78 11.88 -7.23
C VAL A 35 -9.86 13.27 -7.87
N ARG A 36 -10.57 14.22 -7.23
CA ARG A 36 -10.67 15.59 -7.73
C ARG A 36 -9.31 16.30 -7.74
N ALA A 37 -8.48 16.09 -6.71
CA ALA A 37 -7.15 16.69 -6.63
C ALA A 37 -6.24 16.15 -7.73
N VAL A 38 -6.19 14.83 -7.95
CA VAL A 38 -5.42 14.20 -9.03
C VAL A 38 -5.86 14.72 -10.41
N VAL A 39 -7.16 14.72 -10.70
CA VAL A 39 -7.67 15.25 -11.99
C VAL A 39 -7.32 16.73 -12.19
N ARG A 40 -7.43 17.55 -11.15
CA ARG A 40 -7.06 18.96 -11.19
C ARG A 40 -5.57 19.16 -11.44
N SER A 41 -4.71 18.41 -10.73
CA SER A 41 -3.26 18.48 -10.87
C SER A 41 -2.82 18.12 -12.30
N LEU A 42 -3.37 17.04 -12.85
CA LEU A 42 -3.09 16.64 -14.23
C LEU A 42 -3.51 17.72 -15.25
N LYS A 43 -4.68 18.34 -15.06
CA LYS A 43 -5.13 19.45 -15.92
C LYS A 43 -4.23 20.68 -15.83
N LYS A 44 -3.72 21.03 -14.64
CA LYS A 44 -2.76 22.12 -14.46
C LYS A 44 -1.47 21.90 -15.25
N HIS A 45 -1.05 20.63 -15.42
CA HIS A 45 0.11 20.26 -16.23
C HIS A 45 -0.21 20.02 -17.71
N GLY A 46 -1.35 20.54 -18.20
CA GLY A 46 -1.71 20.52 -19.62
C GLY A 46 -2.23 19.18 -20.13
N HIS A 47 -2.59 18.23 -19.25
CA HIS A 47 -3.23 16.99 -19.65
C HIS A 47 -4.75 17.14 -19.77
N GLU A 48 -5.36 16.39 -20.69
CA GLU A 48 -6.81 16.16 -20.71
C GLU A 48 -7.11 15.00 -19.74
N ALA A 49 -7.56 15.28 -18.52
CA ALA A 49 -7.76 14.27 -17.49
C ALA A 49 -9.24 14.14 -17.11
N LYS A 50 -9.71 12.88 -16.98
CA LYS A 50 -11.08 12.55 -16.60
C LYS A 50 -11.11 11.32 -15.68
N TYR A 51 -11.92 11.39 -14.63
CA TYR A 51 -12.27 10.24 -13.82
C TYR A 51 -13.14 9.25 -14.59
N ILE A 52 -12.81 7.96 -14.52
CA ILE A 52 -13.59 6.86 -15.07
C ILE A 52 -13.77 5.80 -13.98
N ALA A 53 -14.99 5.59 -13.52
CA ALA A 53 -15.31 4.63 -12.47
C ALA A 53 -14.92 3.19 -12.89
N PRO A 54 -14.16 2.45 -12.06
CA PRO A 54 -13.68 1.11 -12.36
C PRO A 54 -14.72 0.02 -12.01
N ASN A 55 -15.97 0.19 -12.44
CA ASN A 55 -17.05 -0.78 -12.28
C ASN A 55 -17.32 -1.56 -13.57
N LEU A 56 -18.34 -2.42 -13.60
CA LEU A 56 -18.65 -3.32 -14.73
C LEU A 56 -18.70 -2.64 -16.11
N GLY A 57 -18.96 -1.35 -16.16
CA GLY A 57 -18.95 -0.59 -17.42
C GLY A 57 -17.60 0.01 -17.80
N VAL A 58 -16.52 -0.24 -17.07
CA VAL A 58 -15.20 0.40 -17.27
C VAL A 58 -14.64 0.15 -18.66
N ILE A 59 -14.75 -1.06 -19.18
CA ILE A 59 -14.23 -1.45 -20.51
C ILE A 59 -14.84 -0.56 -21.60
N ARG A 60 -16.17 -0.44 -21.62
CA ARG A 60 -16.86 0.41 -22.60
C ARG A 60 -16.43 1.88 -22.49
N ARG A 61 -16.30 2.39 -21.25
CA ARG A 61 -15.90 3.78 -21.03
C ARG A 61 -14.47 4.05 -21.49
N LEU A 62 -13.54 3.12 -21.23
CA LEU A 62 -12.16 3.23 -21.70
C LEU A 62 -12.05 3.17 -23.23
N ILE A 63 -12.76 2.23 -23.88
CA ILE A 63 -12.80 2.12 -25.36
C ILE A 63 -13.35 3.43 -25.97
N ASN A 64 -14.38 4.03 -25.39
CA ASN A 64 -14.96 5.28 -25.90
C ASN A 64 -14.07 6.49 -25.62
N TYR A 65 -13.42 6.53 -24.44
CA TYR A 65 -12.57 7.66 -24.06
C TYR A 65 -11.23 7.65 -24.80
N LYS A 66 -10.66 6.46 -25.07
CA LYS A 66 -9.36 6.27 -25.73
C LYS A 66 -8.23 7.06 -25.04
N PRO A 67 -7.90 6.76 -23.79
CA PRO A 67 -6.81 7.44 -23.10
C PRO A 67 -5.46 7.08 -23.71
N ASP A 68 -4.50 8.01 -23.66
CA ASP A 68 -3.09 7.74 -23.95
C ASP A 68 -2.42 7.00 -22.81
N LEU A 69 -2.88 7.24 -21.56
CA LEU A 69 -2.38 6.63 -20.33
C LEU A 69 -3.50 6.59 -19.28
N CYS A 70 -3.55 5.53 -18.48
CA CYS A 70 -4.42 5.42 -17.32
C CYS A 70 -3.62 5.70 -16.04
N PHE A 71 -4.05 6.67 -15.24
CA PHE A 71 -3.57 6.86 -13.88
C PHE A 71 -4.37 5.90 -12.98
N ASN A 72 -3.74 4.78 -12.59
CA ASN A 72 -4.38 3.74 -11.81
C ASN A 72 -4.00 3.82 -10.33
N PHE A 73 -5.00 3.93 -9.46
CA PHE A 73 -4.87 3.75 -8.01
C PHE A 73 -6.09 3.03 -7.43
N CYS A 74 -6.54 1.98 -8.14
CA CYS A 74 -7.70 1.18 -7.78
C CYS A 74 -7.33 0.05 -6.82
N GLU A 75 -7.83 0.11 -5.59
CA GLU A 75 -7.69 -0.95 -4.58
C GLU A 75 -8.55 -2.20 -4.89
N GLY A 76 -9.61 -2.04 -5.69
CA GLY A 76 -10.59 -3.10 -5.93
C GLY A 76 -11.53 -3.32 -4.74
N HIS A 77 -12.45 -4.30 -4.86
CA HIS A 77 -13.45 -4.55 -3.80
C HIS A 77 -13.55 -6.02 -3.41
N TYR A 78 -13.41 -6.94 -4.35
CA TYR A 78 -13.66 -8.35 -4.13
C TYR A 78 -12.50 -9.20 -4.63
N GLY A 79 -12.16 -10.22 -3.85
CA GLY A 79 -11.18 -11.24 -4.20
C GLY A 79 -9.79 -10.94 -3.65
N VAL A 80 -9.04 -12.02 -3.45
CA VAL A 80 -7.71 -12.00 -2.82
C VAL A 80 -6.61 -11.30 -3.63
N SER A 81 -6.90 -10.92 -4.87
CA SER A 81 -6.01 -10.14 -5.75
C SER A 81 -6.77 -8.97 -6.36
N ARG A 82 -7.62 -8.29 -5.58
CA ARG A 82 -8.52 -7.24 -6.05
C ARG A 82 -7.80 -6.07 -6.72
N GLU A 83 -6.63 -5.68 -6.23
CA GLU A 83 -5.82 -4.60 -6.81
C GLU A 83 -5.33 -4.91 -8.23
N ALA A 84 -5.20 -6.20 -8.59
CA ALA A 84 -4.76 -6.63 -9.91
C ALA A 84 -5.85 -6.64 -10.99
N GLN A 85 -7.12 -6.46 -10.62
CA GLN A 85 -8.25 -6.58 -11.57
C GLN A 85 -8.24 -5.48 -12.63
N ILE A 86 -7.97 -4.23 -12.24
CA ILE A 86 -7.89 -3.12 -13.20
C ILE A 86 -6.65 -3.22 -14.08
N PRO A 87 -5.44 -3.48 -13.59
CA PRO A 87 -4.29 -3.83 -14.42
C PRO A 87 -4.59 -4.92 -15.45
N ALA A 88 -5.26 -6.02 -15.07
CA ALA A 88 -5.61 -7.09 -16.01
C ALA A 88 -6.56 -6.62 -17.14
N ILE A 89 -7.53 -5.76 -16.83
CA ILE A 89 -8.41 -5.16 -17.83
C ILE A 89 -7.62 -4.23 -18.77
N LEU A 90 -6.70 -3.43 -18.23
CA LEU A 90 -5.89 -2.51 -19.00
C LEU A 90 -4.92 -3.26 -19.93
N ASP A 91 -4.32 -4.35 -19.46
CA ASP A 91 -3.49 -5.25 -20.27
C ASP A 91 -4.29 -5.87 -21.44
N MET A 92 -5.51 -6.38 -21.16
CA MET A 92 -6.43 -6.89 -22.19
C MET A 92 -6.73 -5.83 -23.27
N LEU A 93 -6.92 -4.58 -22.85
CA LEU A 93 -7.23 -3.46 -23.75
C LEU A 93 -5.97 -2.85 -24.37
N ARG A 94 -4.77 -3.32 -24.00
CA ARG A 94 -3.47 -2.74 -24.40
C ARG A 94 -3.37 -1.25 -24.13
N LEU A 95 -3.94 -0.82 -23.01
CA LEU A 95 -3.87 0.56 -22.55
C LEU A 95 -2.69 0.73 -21.59
N PRO A 96 -1.81 1.71 -21.82
CA PRO A 96 -0.75 2.06 -20.87
C PRO A 96 -1.32 2.53 -19.53
N TYR A 97 -0.64 2.22 -18.42
CA TYR A 97 -1.06 2.65 -17.09
C TYR A 97 0.12 2.89 -16.14
N THR A 98 -0.14 3.66 -15.08
CA THR A 98 0.80 3.91 -13.98
C THR A 98 0.77 2.77 -12.97
N GLY A 99 1.89 2.57 -12.28
CA GLY A 99 2.03 1.59 -11.21
C GLY A 99 2.36 0.19 -11.68
N ALA A 100 2.19 -0.77 -10.80
CA ALA A 100 2.55 -2.15 -11.01
C ALA A 100 1.56 -2.89 -11.93
N GLY A 101 2.08 -3.92 -12.63
CA GLY A 101 1.26 -4.86 -13.39
C GLY A 101 0.55 -5.89 -12.51
N VAL A 102 -0.17 -6.80 -13.17
CA VAL A 102 -0.98 -7.84 -12.49
C VAL A 102 -0.19 -8.64 -11.47
N LEU A 103 1.03 -9.07 -11.83
CA LEU A 103 1.87 -9.87 -10.93
C LEU A 103 2.31 -9.07 -9.71
N GLY A 104 2.84 -7.86 -9.91
CA GLY A 104 3.31 -7.01 -8.82
C GLY A 104 2.20 -6.65 -7.85
N MET A 105 1.01 -6.27 -8.36
CA MET A 105 -0.17 -6.00 -7.53
C MET A 105 -0.57 -7.22 -6.71
N SER A 106 -0.65 -8.40 -7.33
CA SER A 106 -1.06 -9.63 -6.63
C SER A 106 -0.04 -10.08 -5.57
N LEU A 107 1.26 -9.94 -5.85
CA LEU A 107 2.32 -10.32 -4.91
C LEU A 107 2.37 -9.38 -3.71
N SER A 108 2.32 -8.06 -3.95
CA SER A 108 2.42 -7.07 -2.88
C SER A 108 1.18 -7.04 -1.97
N HIS A 109 -0.01 -7.18 -2.54
CA HIS A 109 -1.26 -7.27 -1.77
C HIS A 109 -1.27 -8.48 -0.81
N ASN A 110 -0.65 -9.60 -1.21
CA ASN A 110 -0.52 -10.79 -0.38
C ASN A 110 0.78 -10.74 0.44
N LYS A 111 0.71 -10.28 1.69
CA LYS A 111 1.86 -10.14 2.61
C LYS A 111 2.67 -11.43 2.76
N TYR A 112 2.00 -12.60 2.79
CA TYR A 112 2.68 -13.89 2.88
C TYR A 112 3.50 -14.20 1.62
N MET A 113 2.96 -13.95 0.44
CA MET A 113 3.69 -14.16 -0.81
C MET A 113 4.81 -13.14 -0.99
N ALA A 114 4.59 -11.86 -0.66
CA ALA A 114 5.63 -10.84 -0.66
C ALA A 114 6.82 -11.24 0.23
N LYS A 115 6.55 -11.70 1.46
CA LYS A 115 7.60 -12.17 2.40
C LYS A 115 8.36 -13.39 1.88
N LYS A 116 7.71 -14.31 1.17
CA LYS A 116 8.41 -15.43 0.49
C LYS A 116 9.36 -14.94 -0.60
N VAL A 117 8.92 -13.96 -1.40
CA VAL A 117 9.79 -13.34 -2.41
C VAL A 117 10.98 -12.67 -1.73
N PHE A 118 10.76 -11.88 -0.67
CA PHE A 118 11.84 -11.22 0.06
C PHE A 118 12.88 -12.23 0.58
N ARG A 119 12.44 -13.32 1.21
CA ARG A 119 13.35 -14.37 1.66
C ARG A 119 14.13 -15.00 0.52
N TRP A 120 13.47 -15.27 -0.61
CA TRP A 120 14.10 -15.88 -1.77
C TRP A 120 15.22 -15.01 -2.35
N VAL A 121 15.05 -13.69 -2.38
CA VAL A 121 16.05 -12.74 -2.90
C VAL A 121 17.01 -12.21 -1.83
N GLY A 122 16.95 -12.75 -0.61
CA GLY A 122 17.85 -12.38 0.49
C GLY A 122 17.52 -11.05 1.16
N LEU A 123 16.30 -10.52 0.99
CA LEU A 123 15.85 -9.32 1.69
C LEU A 123 15.35 -9.67 3.10
N PRO A 124 15.67 -8.84 4.10
CA PRO A 124 15.29 -9.09 5.48
C PRO A 124 13.80 -8.90 5.70
N THR A 125 13.14 -9.89 6.28
CA THR A 125 11.75 -9.82 6.77
C THR A 125 11.61 -10.72 7.98
N ALA A 126 10.75 -10.37 8.92
CA ALA A 126 10.50 -11.14 10.12
C ALA A 126 10.05 -12.58 9.79
N ASP A 127 10.33 -13.53 10.67
CA ASP A 127 9.80 -14.89 10.58
C ASP A 127 8.28 -14.88 10.63
N PHE A 128 7.65 -15.80 9.90
CA PHE A 128 6.22 -15.80 9.75
C PHE A 128 5.63 -17.19 9.48
N VAL A 129 4.36 -17.35 9.85
CA VAL A 129 3.51 -18.53 9.57
C VAL A 129 2.18 -18.06 9.06
N LEU A 130 1.60 -18.79 8.09
CA LEU A 130 0.24 -18.54 7.59
C LEU A 130 -0.73 -19.57 8.17
N VAL A 131 -1.86 -19.09 8.68
CA VAL A 131 -2.95 -19.91 9.23
C VAL A 131 -4.19 -19.72 8.35
N HIS A 132 -4.65 -20.81 7.75
CA HIS A 132 -5.85 -20.80 6.90
C HIS A 132 -7.13 -21.04 7.69
N ASN A 133 -7.04 -21.77 8.79
CA ASN A 133 -8.16 -22.10 9.66
C ASN A 133 -7.72 -21.95 11.11
N PRO A 134 -8.40 -21.15 11.95
CA PRO A 134 -8.03 -20.98 13.35
C PRO A 134 -8.06 -22.27 14.16
N ASP A 135 -8.92 -23.24 13.79
CA ASP A 135 -9.01 -24.54 14.44
C ASP A 135 -7.79 -25.46 14.17
N GLU A 136 -7.00 -25.10 13.16
CA GLU A 136 -5.77 -25.82 12.74
C GLU A 136 -4.51 -25.02 13.06
N LEU A 137 -4.55 -24.20 14.12
CA LEU A 137 -3.40 -23.39 14.51
C LEU A 137 -2.18 -24.29 14.84
N PRO A 138 -1.11 -24.24 14.03
CA PRO A 138 0.05 -25.13 14.20
C PRO A 138 0.82 -24.82 15.49
N ASN A 139 1.73 -25.70 15.85
CA ASN A 139 2.74 -25.34 16.83
C ASN A 139 3.64 -24.24 16.25
N ILE A 140 3.72 -23.10 16.92
CA ILE A 140 4.53 -21.96 16.50
C ILE A 140 5.88 -22.06 17.25
N GLU A 141 6.95 -22.23 16.49
CA GLU A 141 8.32 -22.31 17.05
C GLU A 141 8.96 -20.93 17.29
N MET A 142 8.33 -19.86 16.76
CA MET A 142 8.80 -18.48 16.97
C MET A 142 8.60 -18.06 18.43
N GLU A 143 9.59 -17.38 18.98
CA GLU A 143 9.50 -16.79 20.31
C GLU A 143 8.53 -15.59 20.35
N PHE A 144 7.79 -15.45 21.44
CA PHE A 144 6.97 -14.26 21.69
C PHE A 144 7.85 -13.01 21.96
N PRO A 145 7.36 -11.80 21.73
CA PRO A 145 6.03 -11.46 21.22
C PRO A 145 5.86 -11.73 19.71
N LEU A 146 4.62 -12.03 19.31
CA LEU A 146 4.23 -12.23 17.91
C LEU A 146 3.17 -11.19 17.51
N PHE A 147 3.09 -10.90 16.22
CA PHE A 147 2.09 -10.00 15.67
C PHE A 147 1.14 -10.77 14.75
N VAL A 148 -0.17 -10.55 14.93
CA VAL A 148 -1.24 -11.24 14.21
C VAL A 148 -1.99 -10.26 13.32
N LYS A 149 -2.03 -10.54 12.00
CA LYS A 149 -2.72 -9.69 11.02
C LYS A 149 -3.29 -10.52 9.86
N PRO A 150 -4.32 -10.03 9.14
CA PRO A 150 -4.75 -10.65 7.89
C PRO A 150 -3.64 -10.63 6.83
N ALA A 151 -3.60 -11.68 6.00
CA ALA A 151 -2.57 -11.80 4.97
C ALA A 151 -2.83 -10.92 3.73
N HIS A 152 -4.10 -10.50 3.49
CA HIS A 152 -4.54 -9.87 2.23
C HIS A 152 -5.28 -8.54 2.44
N GLU A 153 -5.29 -7.98 3.64
CA GLU A 153 -5.99 -6.73 3.91
C GLU A 153 -5.04 -5.53 4.00
N GLY A 154 -5.53 -4.38 3.57
CA GLY A 154 -4.90 -3.07 3.70
C GLY A 154 -5.39 -2.29 4.92
N THR A 155 -4.97 -1.05 5.04
CA THR A 155 -5.49 0.00 5.95
C THR A 155 -5.68 -0.44 7.41
N SER A 156 -4.92 -1.46 7.86
CA SER A 156 -5.02 -2.09 9.20
C SER A 156 -6.37 -2.80 9.47
N ILE A 157 -7.16 -3.12 8.45
CA ILE A 157 -8.37 -3.93 8.59
C ILE A 157 -8.01 -5.26 9.25
N GLY A 158 -8.75 -5.65 10.29
CA GLY A 158 -8.48 -6.87 11.08
C GLY A 158 -7.27 -6.79 12.01
N ILE A 159 -6.76 -5.58 12.31
CA ILE A 159 -5.70 -5.32 13.29
C ILE A 159 -6.27 -4.44 14.40
N ASN A 160 -6.39 -4.97 15.60
CA ASN A 160 -6.82 -4.23 16.80
C ASN A 160 -5.67 -4.08 17.81
N GLU A 161 -5.96 -3.51 18.97
CA GLU A 161 -5.01 -3.31 20.08
C GLU A 161 -4.46 -4.60 20.68
N ASN A 162 -5.05 -5.76 20.39
CA ASN A 162 -4.60 -7.08 20.83
C ASN A 162 -3.76 -7.82 19.76
N ALA A 163 -3.44 -7.19 18.64
CA ALA A 163 -2.68 -7.81 17.55
C ALA A 163 -1.26 -8.24 17.98
N LEU A 164 -0.68 -7.56 18.99
CA LEU A 164 0.58 -7.94 19.62
C LEU A 164 0.33 -8.93 20.75
N VAL A 165 0.65 -10.20 20.52
CA VAL A 165 0.42 -11.31 21.46
C VAL A 165 1.70 -11.74 22.15
N ARG A 166 1.61 -12.12 23.45
CA ARG A 166 2.77 -12.43 24.28
C ARG A 166 2.79 -13.85 24.83
N ASP A 167 1.73 -14.63 24.57
CA ASP A 167 1.60 -16.02 24.98
C ASP A 167 0.67 -16.79 24.05
N ARG A 168 0.65 -18.11 24.20
CA ARG A 168 -0.15 -19.01 23.35
C ARG A 168 -1.65 -18.74 23.47
N ALA A 169 -2.14 -18.43 24.65
CA ALA A 169 -3.58 -18.20 24.88
C ALA A 169 -4.06 -16.91 24.22
N SER A 170 -3.27 -15.82 24.27
CA SER A 170 -3.57 -14.57 23.54
C SER A 170 -3.46 -14.76 22.03
N LEU A 171 -2.51 -15.57 21.56
CA LEU A 171 -2.37 -15.90 20.14
C LEU A 171 -3.62 -16.62 19.60
N GLU A 172 -4.11 -17.65 20.28
CA GLU A 172 -5.31 -18.40 19.87
C GLU A 172 -6.54 -17.50 19.80
N ARG A 173 -6.75 -16.66 20.82
CA ARG A 173 -7.86 -15.69 20.81
C ARG A 173 -7.77 -14.69 19.67
N GLN A 174 -6.58 -14.13 19.43
CA GLN A 174 -6.38 -13.11 18.42
C GLN A 174 -6.50 -13.66 17.00
N VAL A 175 -5.98 -14.87 16.74
CA VAL A 175 -6.15 -15.54 15.44
C VAL A 175 -7.62 -15.83 15.16
N ALA A 176 -8.37 -16.34 16.15
CA ALA A 176 -9.79 -16.60 16.01
C ALA A 176 -10.59 -15.30 15.76
N TRP A 177 -10.26 -14.22 16.48
CA TRP A 177 -10.90 -12.92 16.30
C TRP A 177 -10.62 -12.34 14.90
N ALA A 178 -9.37 -12.27 14.48
CA ALA A 178 -8.97 -11.71 13.19
C ALA A 178 -9.59 -12.52 12.02
N TRP A 179 -9.56 -13.85 12.11
CA TRP A 179 -10.21 -14.72 11.13
C TRP A 179 -11.74 -14.54 11.12
N GLY A 180 -12.35 -14.39 12.29
CA GLY A 180 -13.78 -14.09 12.43
C GLY A 180 -14.18 -12.80 11.70
N LYS A 181 -13.31 -11.79 11.74
CA LYS A 181 -13.52 -10.47 11.13
C LYS A 181 -13.40 -10.50 9.60
N VAL A 182 -12.33 -11.09 9.07
CA VAL A 182 -12.03 -10.99 7.63
C VAL A 182 -12.34 -12.25 6.83
N LYS A 183 -12.58 -13.41 7.47
CA LYS A 183 -12.78 -14.73 6.82
C LYS A 183 -11.70 -15.09 5.80
N ALA A 184 -10.47 -14.67 6.07
CA ALA A 184 -9.31 -14.83 5.21
C ALA A 184 -8.10 -15.37 5.99
N PRO A 185 -7.06 -15.92 5.33
CA PRO A 185 -5.87 -16.41 6.00
C PRO A 185 -5.20 -15.35 6.88
N ILE A 186 -4.75 -15.78 8.05
CA ILE A 186 -4.07 -14.94 9.05
C ILE A 186 -2.58 -15.17 9.01
N LEU A 187 -1.82 -14.10 8.93
CA LEU A 187 -0.38 -14.08 9.03
C LEU A 187 0.01 -13.83 10.50
N ILE A 188 0.83 -14.73 11.03
CA ILE A 188 1.48 -14.59 12.33
C ILE A 188 2.96 -14.34 12.06
N GLU A 189 3.52 -13.28 12.60
CA GLU A 189 4.93 -12.95 12.38
C GLU A 189 5.64 -12.60 13.69
N LYS A 190 6.95 -12.82 13.73
CA LYS A 190 7.78 -12.34 14.83
C LYS A 190 7.65 -10.81 14.90
N TYR A 191 7.28 -10.31 16.08
CA TYR A 191 7.27 -8.87 16.29
C TYR A 191 8.70 -8.36 16.42
N ILE A 192 9.04 -7.33 15.65
CA ILE A 192 10.32 -6.64 15.74
C ILE A 192 10.15 -5.44 16.65
N GLU A 193 10.73 -5.49 17.85
CA GLU A 193 10.76 -4.34 18.75
C GLU A 193 11.74 -3.30 18.23
N GLY A 194 11.39 -2.00 18.34
CA GLY A 194 12.26 -0.91 17.91
C GLY A 194 11.52 0.15 17.09
N ARG A 195 12.22 0.78 16.15
CA ARG A 195 11.76 1.94 15.37
C ARG A 195 11.01 1.50 14.12
N GLU A 196 9.99 2.25 13.74
CA GLU A 196 9.20 2.00 12.53
C GLU A 196 9.44 3.09 11.48
N PHE A 197 9.61 2.68 10.23
CA PHE A 197 9.88 3.58 9.11
C PHE A 197 8.97 3.29 7.94
N THR A 198 8.62 4.37 7.25
CA THR A 198 7.92 4.32 5.96
C THR A 198 8.80 4.97 4.90
N ILE A 199 9.00 4.26 3.79
CA ILE A 199 9.86 4.66 2.67
C ILE A 199 9.02 4.73 1.41
N SER A 200 8.91 5.92 0.84
CA SER A 200 8.20 6.16 -0.42
C SER A 200 9.18 6.20 -1.59
N ILE A 201 8.82 5.59 -2.72
CA ILE A 201 9.60 5.58 -3.95
C ILE A 201 8.76 6.17 -5.07
N LEU A 202 9.33 7.11 -5.83
CA LEU A 202 8.73 7.71 -7.00
C LEU A 202 9.69 7.59 -8.19
N GLY A 203 9.35 6.70 -9.11
CA GLY A 203 10.24 6.28 -10.20
C GLY A 203 11.40 5.44 -9.68
N ASP A 204 12.61 5.94 -9.86
CA ASP A 204 13.87 5.39 -9.36
C ASP A 204 14.41 6.16 -8.14
N ARG A 205 13.65 7.14 -7.66
CA ARG A 205 14.05 8.01 -6.55
C ARG A 205 13.36 7.60 -5.27
N VAL A 206 14.16 7.32 -4.24
CA VAL A 206 13.67 7.22 -2.86
C VAL A 206 13.42 8.63 -2.32
N LEU A 207 12.24 8.86 -1.77
CA LEU A 207 11.86 10.11 -1.13
C LEU A 207 12.37 10.15 0.33
N PRO A 208 12.40 11.30 0.99
CA PRO A 208 12.81 11.41 2.39
C PRO A 208 12.07 10.37 3.26
N ILE A 209 12.84 9.57 3.99
CA ILE A 209 12.32 8.50 4.85
C ILE A 209 11.55 9.11 6.00
N ILE A 210 10.39 8.54 6.32
CA ILE A 210 9.57 8.91 7.47
C ILE A 210 9.82 7.92 8.60
N GLU A 211 10.00 8.39 9.82
CA GLU A 211 9.89 7.60 11.04
C GLU A 211 8.51 7.79 11.64
N ILE A 212 7.84 6.70 11.97
CA ILE A 212 6.57 6.68 12.68
C ILE A 212 6.86 6.41 14.16
N VAL A 213 6.54 7.36 15.01
CA VAL A 213 6.73 7.25 16.45
C VAL A 213 5.38 7.00 17.11
N SER A 214 5.21 5.80 17.69
CA SER A 214 4.01 5.39 18.40
C SER A 214 4.34 5.00 19.84
N PRO A 215 3.61 5.53 20.85
CA PRO A 215 3.82 5.17 22.25
C PRO A 215 3.54 3.69 22.56
N THR A 216 2.68 3.05 21.78
CA THR A 216 2.34 1.62 21.94
C THR A 216 3.32 0.68 21.23
N GLY A 217 4.25 1.24 20.48
CA GLY A 217 5.24 0.51 19.71
C GLY A 217 4.75 0.02 18.33
N TYR A 218 3.49 0.13 17.97
CA TYR A 218 2.96 -0.14 16.63
C TYR A 218 1.75 0.75 16.33
N TYR A 219 1.39 0.85 15.06
CA TYR A 219 0.31 1.73 14.59
C TYR A 219 -0.94 0.91 14.29
N SER A 220 -1.92 0.92 15.22
CA SER A 220 -3.19 0.21 15.10
C SER A 220 -4.25 1.02 14.33
N HIS A 221 -5.31 0.33 13.86
CA HIS A 221 -6.47 0.99 13.23
C HIS A 221 -7.09 2.06 14.15
N GLY A 222 -7.34 1.74 15.40
CA GLY A 222 -7.91 2.71 16.36
C GLY A 222 -7.04 3.96 16.58
N GLN A 223 -5.72 3.84 16.48
CA GLN A 223 -4.82 5.00 16.57
C GLN A 223 -4.83 5.89 15.33
N LYS A 224 -5.25 5.36 14.18
CA LYS A 224 -5.43 6.16 12.95
C LYS A 224 -6.65 7.06 13.02
N GLU A 225 -7.68 6.63 13.72
CA GLU A 225 -8.96 7.36 13.87
C GLU A 225 -9.01 8.28 15.10
N ASP A 226 -8.11 8.08 16.06
CA ASP A 226 -8.07 8.87 17.28
C ASP A 226 -7.34 10.20 17.04
N GLU A 227 -8.09 11.31 17.01
CA GLU A 227 -7.56 12.68 16.91
C GLU A 227 -6.64 13.05 18.10
N ASN A 228 -6.70 12.33 19.22
CA ASN A 228 -5.83 12.50 20.38
C ASN A 228 -4.66 11.50 20.38
N SER A 229 -4.46 10.76 19.31
CA SER A 229 -3.36 9.80 19.17
C SER A 229 -2.01 10.52 19.34
N GLU A 230 -1.18 10.01 20.24
CA GLU A 230 0.20 10.50 20.43
C GLU A 230 1.16 9.97 19.35
N VAL A 231 0.64 9.38 18.29
CA VAL A 231 1.42 8.96 17.12
C VAL A 231 1.79 10.18 16.29
N TYR A 232 3.08 10.34 16.00
CA TYR A 232 3.56 11.40 15.13
C TYR A 232 4.63 10.90 14.14
N ARG A 233 4.92 11.69 13.14
CA ARG A 233 5.88 11.37 12.07
C ARG A 233 7.03 12.35 12.06
N VAL A 234 8.23 11.84 11.82
CA VAL A 234 9.46 12.63 11.65
C VAL A 234 9.96 12.44 10.22
N CYS A 235 10.02 13.52 9.44
CA CYS A 235 10.51 13.50 8.06
C CYS A 235 11.42 14.69 7.78
N PRO A 236 12.68 14.48 7.34
CA PRO A 236 13.35 13.19 7.22
C PRO A 236 13.64 12.54 8.58
N ALA A 237 13.61 11.21 8.61
CA ALA A 237 13.94 10.41 9.78
C ALA A 237 15.37 10.71 10.29
N GLN A 238 15.53 10.73 11.63
CA GLN A 238 16.83 10.97 12.27
C GLN A 238 17.64 9.67 12.32
N ILE A 239 18.33 9.37 11.22
CA ILE A 239 19.24 8.24 11.03
C ILE A 239 20.53 8.71 10.37
N ASP A 240 21.64 7.99 10.60
CA ASP A 240 22.91 8.31 9.96
C ASP A 240 22.88 8.02 8.45
N ALA A 241 23.90 8.50 7.73
CA ALA A 241 23.94 8.41 6.28
C ALA A 241 24.11 6.97 5.77
N GLU A 242 24.83 6.12 6.50
CA GLU A 242 25.06 4.72 6.15
C GLU A 242 23.76 3.92 6.27
N LYS A 243 23.07 4.06 7.40
CA LYS A 243 21.77 3.42 7.62
C LYS A 243 20.71 3.89 6.61
N ARG A 244 20.69 5.19 6.31
CA ARG A 244 19.80 5.73 5.27
C ARG A 244 20.05 5.04 3.93
N GLN A 245 21.30 4.96 3.49
CA GLN A 245 21.66 4.30 2.23
C GLN A 245 21.27 2.84 2.21
N GLU A 246 21.48 2.11 3.32
CA GLU A 246 21.05 0.71 3.46
C GLU A 246 19.53 0.56 3.28
N LEU A 247 18.73 1.39 3.96
CA LEU A 247 17.27 1.36 3.87
C LEU A 247 16.76 1.74 2.47
N GLU A 248 17.39 2.73 1.83
CA GLU A 248 17.07 3.14 0.46
C GLU A 248 17.35 2.00 -0.55
N GLN A 249 18.49 1.33 -0.43
CA GLN A 249 18.83 0.17 -1.27
C GLN A 249 17.89 -1.01 -1.03
N THR A 250 17.54 -1.29 0.22
CA THR A 250 16.57 -2.32 0.60
C THR A 250 15.21 -2.04 -0.04
N ALA A 251 14.75 -0.78 -0.02
CA ALA A 251 13.48 -0.39 -0.59
C ALA A 251 13.46 -0.53 -2.13
N LEU A 252 14.51 -0.08 -2.81
CA LEU A 252 14.63 -0.23 -4.27
C LEU A 252 14.70 -1.71 -4.68
N HIS A 253 15.42 -2.53 -3.93
CA HIS A 253 15.50 -3.97 -4.20
C HIS A 253 14.16 -4.68 -3.95
N ALA A 254 13.42 -4.30 -2.89
CA ALA A 254 12.09 -4.84 -2.62
C ALA A 254 11.08 -4.46 -3.72
N MET A 255 11.10 -3.20 -4.18
CA MET A 255 10.30 -2.72 -5.32
C MET A 255 10.58 -3.54 -6.58
N GLN A 256 11.87 -3.78 -6.89
CA GLN A 256 12.29 -4.58 -8.04
C GLN A 256 11.88 -6.05 -7.90
N ALA A 257 12.08 -6.66 -6.72
CA ALA A 257 11.77 -8.07 -6.46
C ALA A 257 10.27 -8.40 -6.60
N LEU A 258 9.40 -7.43 -6.32
CA LEU A 258 7.95 -7.55 -6.50
C LEU A 258 7.46 -7.04 -7.87
N GLU A 259 8.37 -6.69 -8.79
CA GLU A 259 8.02 -6.12 -10.12
C GLU A 259 7.11 -4.89 -10.03
N LEU A 260 7.33 -4.02 -9.03
CA LEU A 260 6.61 -2.78 -8.88
C LEU A 260 7.24 -1.67 -9.73
N HIS A 261 6.42 -0.73 -10.17
CA HIS A 261 6.83 0.37 -11.04
C HIS A 261 6.22 1.70 -10.59
N ASP A 262 6.88 2.78 -11.00
CA ASP A 262 6.46 4.17 -10.93
C ASP A 262 6.30 4.73 -9.50
N LEU A 263 5.60 4.05 -8.61
CA LEU A 263 5.43 4.45 -7.22
C LEU A 263 5.16 3.25 -6.31
N CYS A 264 5.65 3.31 -5.09
CA CYS A 264 5.25 2.41 -3.99
C CYS A 264 5.64 3.01 -2.65
N ARG A 265 5.11 2.44 -1.57
CA ARG A 265 5.49 2.71 -0.19
C ARG A 265 5.86 1.40 0.49
N MET A 266 7.02 1.37 1.13
CA MET A 266 7.48 0.24 1.93
C MET A 266 7.44 0.62 3.41
N ASP A 267 6.90 -0.27 4.23
CA ASP A 267 6.90 -0.14 5.68
C ASP A 267 7.86 -1.19 6.28
N LEU A 268 8.72 -0.76 7.20
CA LEU A 268 9.72 -1.62 7.85
C LEU A 268 9.90 -1.27 9.32
N ARG A 269 10.45 -2.22 10.08
CA ARG A 269 10.89 -2.00 11.44
C ARG A 269 12.38 -2.26 11.58
N MET A 270 13.02 -1.50 12.44
CA MET A 270 14.44 -1.64 12.75
C MET A 270 14.57 -1.93 14.26
N ASP A 271 15.24 -3.02 14.58
CA ASP A 271 15.50 -3.41 15.96
C ASP A 271 16.58 -2.52 16.64
N ASP A 272 16.79 -2.73 17.93
CA ASP A 272 17.77 -1.97 18.73
C ASP A 272 19.24 -2.24 18.31
N GLN A 273 19.48 -3.30 17.53
CA GLN A 273 20.80 -3.59 16.94
C GLN A 273 20.99 -2.94 15.58
N GLY A 274 19.95 -2.26 15.07
CA GLY A 274 19.95 -1.58 13.78
C GLY A 274 19.65 -2.50 12.59
N ALA A 275 19.23 -3.75 12.80
CA ALA A 275 18.79 -4.61 11.72
C ALA A 275 17.35 -4.24 11.29
N ALA A 276 17.16 -4.03 9.99
CA ALA A 276 15.87 -3.61 9.42
C ALA A 276 15.12 -4.80 8.82
N TYR A 277 13.81 -4.85 8.99
CA TYR A 277 12.95 -5.93 8.53
C TYR A 277 11.73 -5.35 7.79
N ILE A 278 11.53 -5.76 6.54
CA ILE A 278 10.40 -5.34 5.73
C ILE A 278 9.12 -5.95 6.30
N LEU A 279 8.12 -5.11 6.57
CA LEU A 279 6.78 -5.52 6.99
C LEU A 279 5.89 -5.78 5.78
N GLU A 280 5.82 -4.80 4.86
CA GLU A 280 5.02 -4.84 3.64
C GLU A 280 5.48 -3.81 2.62
N VAL A 281 5.04 -3.96 1.38
CA VAL A 281 5.20 -2.97 0.31
C VAL A 281 3.84 -2.71 -0.33
N ASN A 282 3.45 -1.45 -0.38
CA ASN A 282 2.17 -0.99 -0.90
C ASN A 282 2.36 -0.37 -2.30
N PRO A 283 1.85 -1.00 -3.37
CA PRO A 283 1.98 -0.49 -4.74
C PRO A 283 1.04 0.67 -5.03
N LEU A 284 0.02 0.87 -4.19
CA LEU A 284 -0.99 1.92 -4.28
C LEU A 284 -0.94 2.79 -3.00
N PRO A 285 0.10 3.61 -2.82
CA PRO A 285 0.17 4.47 -1.65
C PRO A 285 -0.95 5.50 -1.66
N LEU A 286 -1.48 5.83 -0.48
CA LEU A 286 -2.52 6.84 -0.34
C LEU A 286 -2.05 8.19 -0.90
N LEU A 287 -2.84 8.75 -1.84
CA LEU A 287 -2.58 10.03 -2.50
C LEU A 287 -3.51 11.16 -2.00
N TYR A 288 -4.02 11.06 -0.77
CA TYR A 288 -4.84 12.11 -0.18
C TYR A 288 -4.05 13.43 -0.10
N PRO A 289 -4.63 14.57 -0.51
CA PRO A 289 -3.87 15.81 -0.69
C PRO A 289 -3.36 16.46 0.61
N ASP A 290 -3.86 16.01 1.77
CA ASP A 290 -3.33 16.43 3.05
C ASP A 290 -2.12 15.55 3.44
N PRO A 291 -0.90 16.11 3.56
CA PRO A 291 0.31 15.36 3.91
C PRO A 291 0.21 14.72 5.30
N GLU A 292 -0.57 15.31 6.23
CA GLU A 292 -0.74 14.74 7.56
C GLU A 292 -1.51 13.41 7.54
N GLN A 293 -2.22 13.10 6.46
CA GLN A 293 -2.96 11.86 6.30
C GLN A 293 -2.28 10.88 5.33
N ALA A 294 -1.34 11.34 4.49
CA ALA A 294 -0.76 10.53 3.43
C ALA A 294 0.77 10.58 3.45
N SER A 295 1.42 9.53 3.95
CA SER A 295 2.88 9.44 4.06
C SER A 295 3.61 9.64 2.73
N PHE A 296 3.06 9.15 1.61
CA PHE A 296 3.64 9.36 0.29
C PHE A 296 3.66 10.85 -0.10
N VAL A 297 2.57 11.56 0.17
CA VAL A 297 2.46 13.01 -0.05
C VAL A 297 3.39 13.78 0.88
N TYR A 298 3.46 13.36 2.15
CA TYR A 298 4.36 13.98 3.14
C TYR A 298 5.83 13.87 2.72
N SER A 299 6.30 12.67 2.35
CA SER A 299 7.65 12.47 1.81
C SER A 299 7.92 13.30 0.56
N SER A 300 6.93 13.41 -0.34
CA SER A 300 7.06 14.20 -1.56
C SER A 300 7.24 15.69 -1.28
N GLN A 301 6.47 16.23 -0.33
CA GLN A 301 6.63 17.63 0.11
C GLN A 301 7.96 17.88 0.81
N ALA A 302 8.41 16.94 1.66
CA ALA A 302 9.73 17.01 2.28
C ALA A 302 10.87 16.95 1.26
N ALA A 303 10.64 16.34 0.09
CA ALA A 303 11.54 16.39 -1.06
C ALA A 303 11.46 17.70 -1.88
N GLY A 304 10.62 18.65 -1.48
CA GLY A 304 10.44 19.94 -2.15
C GLY A 304 9.43 19.90 -3.30
N MET A 305 8.65 18.84 -3.46
CA MET A 305 7.61 18.73 -4.50
C MET A 305 6.26 19.19 -3.96
N SER A 306 5.54 20.01 -4.71
CA SER A 306 4.12 20.25 -4.47
C SER A 306 3.30 18.99 -4.81
N TYR A 307 2.07 18.93 -4.33
CA TYR A 307 1.14 17.84 -4.67
C TYR A 307 0.93 17.72 -6.19
N ASP A 308 0.79 18.86 -6.89
CA ASP A 308 0.57 18.89 -8.33
C ASP A 308 1.80 18.34 -9.09
N GLU A 309 3.00 18.68 -8.67
CA GLU A 309 4.26 18.17 -9.23
C GLU A 309 4.42 16.66 -8.96
N MET A 310 4.13 16.19 -7.76
CA MET A 310 4.17 14.77 -7.40
C MET A 310 3.25 13.96 -8.32
N VAL A 311 1.99 14.37 -8.46
CA VAL A 311 1.02 13.67 -9.33
C VAL A 311 1.49 13.66 -10.78
N ASN A 312 2.00 14.78 -11.28
CA ASN A 312 2.54 14.85 -12.64
C ASN A 312 3.79 13.98 -12.80
N GLN A 313 4.66 13.90 -11.78
CA GLN A 313 5.86 13.07 -11.83
C GLN A 313 5.54 11.56 -11.94
N VAL A 314 4.45 11.08 -11.33
CA VAL A 314 3.98 9.70 -11.53
C VAL A 314 3.66 9.44 -13.01
N ILE A 315 2.94 10.36 -13.68
CA ILE A 315 2.65 10.28 -15.12
C ILE A 315 3.94 10.28 -15.96
N LEU A 316 4.87 11.19 -15.68
CA LEU A 316 6.11 11.29 -16.43
C LEU A 316 6.98 10.03 -16.28
N THR A 317 7.00 9.44 -15.09
CA THR A 317 7.72 8.19 -14.83
C THR A 317 7.14 7.03 -15.64
N ALA A 318 5.82 6.85 -15.59
CA ALA A 318 5.13 5.83 -16.38
C ALA A 318 5.32 6.04 -17.89
N ALA A 319 5.20 7.28 -18.35
CA ALA A 319 5.38 7.61 -19.77
C ALA A 319 6.80 7.32 -20.25
N ARG A 320 7.83 7.59 -19.45
CA ARG A 320 9.23 7.22 -19.76
C ARG A 320 9.42 5.70 -19.81
N ARG A 321 8.96 4.97 -18.78
CA ARG A 321 9.01 3.51 -18.72
C ARG A 321 8.36 2.86 -19.94
N LEU A 322 7.20 3.37 -20.34
CA LEU A 322 6.38 2.86 -21.46
C LEU A 322 6.76 3.44 -22.80
N LYS A 323 7.77 4.33 -22.87
CA LYS A 323 8.26 5.00 -24.09
C LYS A 323 7.14 5.68 -24.89
N LEU A 324 6.22 6.36 -24.19
CA LEU A 324 5.12 7.07 -24.84
C LEU A 324 5.63 8.33 -25.53
N LYS A 325 5.22 8.56 -26.79
CA LYS A 325 5.71 9.66 -27.66
C LYS A 325 5.42 11.07 -27.14
N ASN A 326 4.53 11.23 -26.18
CA ASN A 326 4.12 12.52 -25.61
C ASN A 326 4.63 12.72 -24.16
N ALA A 327 5.62 11.95 -23.71
CA ALA A 327 6.41 12.30 -22.55
C ALA A 327 7.25 13.53 -22.96
N ALA A 328 6.78 14.75 -22.65
CA ALA A 328 7.54 15.97 -22.92
C ALA A 328 8.91 15.87 -22.24
N GLU A 329 9.93 16.34 -22.98
CA GLU A 329 11.29 16.50 -22.53
C GLU A 329 11.42 17.28 -21.21
#